data_8b754669de2686611ac7c562a4dce88c
#
_entry.id   8b754669de2686611ac7c562a4dce88c
#
_cell.length_a   1.000
_cell.length_b   1.000
_cell.length_c   1.000
_cell.angle_alpha   90.00
_cell.angle_beta   90.00
_cell.angle_gamma   90.00
#
_symmetry.space_group_name_H-M   'P 1'
#
loop_
_entity.id
_entity.type
_entity.pdbx_description
1 polymer ?
#
loop_
_entity_poly.entity_id
_entity_poly.type
_entity_poly.pdbx_seq_one_letter_code
_entity_poly.pdbx_strand_id
1 'polypeptide(L)'
;GLGDVYKRQVVSGFGNVAWGICKKLAELGAKAVTLSGPDGYIYDPDGVVTEEKINYMLEMRASGRNKVQDYADKFGVQFFPGEKPFGVKADIIMPAATQNDVRMEEAKKIAANGIKYYIEVANMPTTNEALRFLMDQKNMVVAPSKAVNAGGVLVSGLEMSQNSERYSWTCLLYTSDAADDRISVD
;
A
#
# COMPACT_ATOMS: atom_id res chain seq x y z
N GLY A 1 8.64 -17.96 4.23
CA GLY A 1 9.35 -18.95 3.44
C GLY A 1 9.59 -18.44 2.02
N LEU A 2 10.54 -19.01 1.29
CA LEU A 2 10.91 -18.63 -0.07
C LEU A 2 9.76 -18.66 -1.11
N GLY A 3 8.60 -19.23 -0.77
CA GLY A 3 7.41 -19.24 -1.63
C GLY A 3 6.68 -17.90 -1.75
N ASP A 4 7.02 -16.91 -0.95
CA ASP A 4 6.31 -15.61 -0.94
C ASP A 4 6.93 -14.57 -1.88
N VAL A 5 8.15 -14.82 -2.34
CA VAL A 5 8.95 -13.89 -3.18
C VAL A 5 8.32 -13.60 -4.55
N TYR A 6 7.42 -14.46 -5.03
CA TYR A 6 6.79 -14.30 -6.36
C TYR A 6 5.29 -13.94 -6.30
N LYS A 7 4.74 -13.65 -5.11
CA LYS A 7 3.33 -13.31 -4.99
C LYS A 7 3.05 -11.94 -5.60
N ARG A 8 2.03 -11.89 -6.44
CA ARG A 8 1.50 -10.64 -6.99
C ARG A 8 0.66 -9.95 -5.94
N GLN A 9 0.89 -8.65 -5.77
CA GLN A 9 0.21 -7.84 -4.79
C GLN A 9 -0.51 -6.68 -5.46
N VAL A 10 -1.79 -6.55 -5.16
CA VAL A 10 -2.60 -5.41 -5.53
C VAL A 10 -2.45 -4.34 -4.45
N VAL A 11 -1.97 -3.17 -4.83
CA VAL A 11 -1.87 -1.99 -3.98
C VAL A 11 -2.83 -0.94 -4.52
N SER A 12 -3.71 -0.40 -3.68
CA SER A 12 -4.50 0.79 -4.03
C SER A 12 -3.82 2.06 -3.51
N GLY A 13 -3.98 3.16 -4.24
CA GLY A 13 -3.28 4.41 -3.95
C GLY A 13 -1.93 4.54 -4.66
N PHE A 14 -1.36 5.74 -4.63
CA PHE A 14 0.01 6.05 -5.06
C PHE A 14 0.65 7.14 -4.19
N GLY A 15 0.10 7.34 -2.99
CA GLY A 15 0.61 8.25 -1.96
C GLY A 15 1.82 7.68 -1.21
N ASN A 16 2.20 8.32 -0.09
CA ASN A 16 3.35 7.90 0.74
C ASN A 16 3.24 6.46 1.20
N VAL A 17 2.05 6.04 1.62
CA VAL A 17 1.81 4.67 2.10
C VAL A 17 2.04 3.66 0.98
N ALA A 18 1.46 3.89 -0.20
CA ALA A 18 1.67 3.03 -1.36
C ALA A 18 3.13 3.02 -1.82
N TRP A 19 3.81 4.16 -1.79
CA TRP A 19 5.24 4.27 -2.07
C TRP A 19 6.08 3.41 -1.11
N GLY A 20 5.85 3.53 0.20
CA GLY A 20 6.54 2.74 1.22
C GLY A 20 6.33 1.24 1.02
N ILE A 21 5.08 0.82 0.72
CA ILE A 21 4.76 -0.57 0.38
C ILE A 21 5.58 -1.03 -0.83
N CYS A 22 5.54 -0.29 -1.95
CA CYS A 22 6.25 -0.68 -3.17
C CYS A 22 7.76 -0.80 -2.94
N LYS A 23 8.35 0.15 -2.20
CA LYS A 23 9.75 0.12 -1.82
C LYS A 23 10.09 -1.15 -1.00
N LYS A 24 9.30 -1.42 0.04
CA LYS A 24 9.53 -2.60 0.90
C LYS A 24 9.31 -3.91 0.15
N LEU A 25 8.29 -3.99 -0.69
CA LEU A 25 8.04 -5.16 -1.52
C LEU A 25 9.20 -5.45 -2.48
N ALA A 26 9.74 -4.40 -3.12
CA ALA A 26 10.91 -4.55 -4.00
C ALA A 26 12.13 -5.07 -3.24
N GLU A 27 12.41 -4.55 -2.04
CA GLU A 27 13.49 -5.03 -1.16
C GLU A 27 13.32 -6.52 -0.78
N LEU A 28 12.07 -6.96 -0.59
CA LEU A 28 11.73 -8.35 -0.27
C LEU A 28 11.60 -9.27 -1.50
N GLY A 29 11.81 -8.73 -2.71
CA GLY A 29 11.68 -9.47 -3.97
C GLY A 29 10.24 -9.76 -4.38
N ALA A 30 9.25 -9.08 -3.78
CA ALA A 30 7.84 -9.19 -4.15
C ALA A 30 7.43 -8.10 -5.15
N LYS A 31 6.22 -8.20 -5.74
CA LYS A 31 5.77 -7.32 -6.82
C LYS A 31 4.44 -6.65 -6.50
N ALA A 32 4.43 -5.32 -6.38
CA ALA A 32 3.21 -4.54 -6.48
C ALA A 32 2.83 -4.38 -7.96
N VAL A 33 1.71 -4.95 -8.39
CA VAL A 33 1.31 -4.96 -9.81
C VAL A 33 0.29 -3.86 -10.15
N THR A 34 -0.20 -3.13 -9.18
CA THR A 34 -1.15 -2.03 -9.38
C THR A 34 -0.80 -0.82 -8.53
N LEU A 35 -1.12 0.36 -9.05
CA LEU A 35 -1.28 1.61 -8.31
C LEU A 35 -2.60 2.22 -8.72
N SER A 36 -3.27 2.95 -7.84
CA SER A 36 -4.52 3.62 -8.16
C SER A 36 -4.58 5.06 -7.67
N GLY A 37 -5.31 5.87 -8.40
CA GLY A 37 -5.58 7.26 -8.10
C GLY A 37 -7.05 7.61 -8.30
N PRO A 38 -7.43 8.89 -8.16
CA PRO A 38 -8.79 9.34 -8.43
C PRO A 38 -9.22 9.15 -9.88
N ASP A 39 -8.27 9.07 -10.80
CA ASP A 39 -8.46 8.93 -12.24
C ASP A 39 -8.60 7.48 -12.71
N GLY A 40 -8.24 6.50 -11.87
CA GLY A 40 -8.31 5.08 -12.20
C GLY A 40 -7.19 4.27 -11.59
N TYR A 41 -6.79 3.17 -12.24
CA TYR A 41 -5.64 2.38 -11.80
C TYR A 41 -4.76 1.93 -12.98
N ILE A 42 -3.49 1.63 -12.69
CA ILE A 42 -2.57 1.01 -13.63
C ILE A 42 -2.38 -0.46 -13.30
N TYR A 43 -2.11 -1.26 -14.34
CA TYR A 43 -1.66 -2.63 -14.19
C TYR A 43 -0.27 -2.81 -14.82
N ASP A 44 0.71 -3.07 -13.98
CA ASP A 44 2.10 -3.31 -14.35
C ASP A 44 2.46 -4.78 -14.05
N PRO A 45 2.48 -5.66 -15.05
CA PRO A 45 2.76 -7.09 -14.85
C PRO A 45 4.19 -7.36 -14.36
N ASP A 46 5.13 -6.48 -14.65
CA ASP A 46 6.51 -6.57 -14.17
C ASP A 46 6.66 -6.06 -12.73
N GLY A 47 5.68 -5.29 -12.28
CA GLY A 47 5.59 -4.71 -10.95
C GLY A 47 6.35 -3.39 -10.79
N VAL A 48 5.96 -2.65 -9.76
CA VAL A 48 6.62 -1.42 -9.31
C VAL A 48 7.82 -1.82 -8.44
N VAL A 49 8.89 -2.31 -9.06
CA VAL A 49 10.02 -2.93 -8.35
C VAL A 49 11.37 -2.27 -8.63
N THR A 50 11.49 -1.50 -9.71
CA THR A 50 12.75 -0.80 -10.02
C THR A 50 12.82 0.52 -9.27
N GLU A 51 14.04 0.95 -8.94
CA GLU A 51 14.28 2.22 -8.29
C GLU A 51 13.68 3.39 -9.10
N GLU A 52 13.78 3.35 -10.43
CA GLU A 52 13.19 4.35 -11.31
C GLU A 52 11.66 4.43 -11.14
N LYS A 53 10.95 3.29 -11.13
CA LYS A 53 9.50 3.23 -10.96
C LYS A 53 9.07 3.75 -9.58
N ILE A 54 9.81 3.37 -8.54
CA ILE A 54 9.54 3.79 -7.17
C ILE A 54 9.78 5.29 -7.00
N ASN A 55 10.90 5.82 -7.52
CA ASN A 55 11.20 7.25 -7.45
C ASN A 55 10.19 8.08 -8.26
N TYR A 56 9.72 7.56 -9.38
CA TYR A 56 8.70 8.25 -10.18
C TYR A 56 7.37 8.44 -9.42
N MET A 57 7.03 7.56 -8.49
CA MET A 57 5.86 7.79 -7.62
C MET A 57 5.99 9.09 -6.82
N LEU A 58 7.21 9.43 -6.36
CA LEU A 58 7.47 10.71 -5.67
C LEU A 58 7.34 11.90 -6.62
N GLU A 59 7.84 11.78 -7.86
CA GLU A 59 7.71 12.82 -8.89
C GLU A 59 6.22 13.07 -9.23
N MET A 60 5.42 12.03 -9.43
CA MET A 60 3.98 12.16 -9.67
C MET A 60 3.28 12.93 -8.54
N ARG A 61 3.66 12.66 -7.29
CA ARG A 61 3.11 13.40 -6.15
C ARG A 61 3.56 14.86 -6.13
N ALA A 62 4.83 15.11 -6.37
CA ALA A 62 5.38 16.47 -6.41
C ALA A 62 4.75 17.31 -7.53
N SER A 63 4.29 16.69 -8.62
CA SER A 63 3.62 17.37 -9.72
C SER A 63 2.27 18.02 -9.34
N GLY A 64 1.64 17.56 -8.26
CA GLY A 64 0.33 18.04 -7.81
C GLY A 64 -0.85 17.67 -8.73
N ARG A 65 -0.62 16.98 -9.84
CA ARG A 65 -1.69 16.62 -10.81
C ARG A 65 -2.60 15.50 -10.30
N ASN A 66 -2.14 14.73 -9.34
CA ASN A 66 -2.88 13.64 -8.70
C ASN A 66 -3.47 12.61 -9.70
N LYS A 67 -2.69 12.26 -10.74
CA LYS A 67 -3.07 11.32 -11.80
C LYS A 67 -2.11 10.14 -11.83
N VAL A 68 -2.66 8.93 -11.68
CA VAL A 68 -1.89 7.69 -11.83
C VAL A 68 -1.65 7.33 -13.30
N GLN A 69 -2.42 7.89 -14.22
CA GLN A 69 -2.22 7.77 -15.67
C GLN A 69 -0.81 8.18 -16.09
N ASP A 70 -0.21 9.18 -15.44
CA ASP A 70 1.15 9.63 -15.74
C ASP A 70 2.19 8.50 -15.65
N TYR A 71 1.97 7.55 -14.74
CA TYR A 71 2.80 6.35 -14.62
C TYR A 71 2.62 5.44 -15.84
N ALA A 72 1.39 5.22 -16.27
CA ALA A 72 1.11 4.40 -17.44
C ALA A 72 1.74 4.99 -18.71
N ASP A 73 1.66 6.30 -18.87
CA ASP A 73 2.22 7.02 -20.02
C ASP A 73 3.75 6.92 -20.04
N LYS A 74 4.41 7.00 -18.88
CA LYS A 74 5.87 6.91 -18.79
C LYS A 74 6.41 5.51 -19.04
N PHE A 75 5.77 4.49 -18.47
CA PHE A 75 6.29 3.12 -18.47
C PHE A 75 5.59 2.20 -19.49
N GLY A 76 4.62 2.72 -20.26
CA GLY A 76 3.93 1.95 -21.30
C GLY A 76 3.07 0.82 -20.74
N VAL A 77 2.53 0.95 -19.54
CA VAL A 77 1.68 -0.06 -18.89
C VAL A 77 0.20 0.24 -19.09
N GLN A 78 -0.67 -0.74 -18.83
CA GLN A 78 -2.10 -0.57 -19.00
C GLN A 78 -2.69 0.38 -17.96
N PHE A 79 -3.59 1.26 -18.40
CA PHE A 79 -4.37 2.14 -17.57
C PHE A 79 -5.88 1.85 -17.71
N PHE A 80 -6.59 1.82 -16.59
CA PHE A 80 -8.02 1.57 -16.50
C PHE A 80 -8.71 2.78 -15.88
N PRO A 81 -9.29 3.68 -16.71
CA PRO A 81 -9.85 4.92 -16.24
C PRO A 81 -11.13 4.72 -15.41
N GLY A 82 -11.22 5.38 -14.28
CA GLY A 82 -12.40 5.35 -13.40
C GLY A 82 -12.64 4.03 -12.67
N GLU A 83 -11.75 3.04 -12.83
CA GLU A 83 -11.87 1.75 -12.17
C GLU A 83 -10.95 1.62 -10.95
N LYS A 84 -11.29 0.67 -10.07
CA LYS A 84 -10.48 0.31 -8.91
C LYS A 84 -9.80 -1.05 -9.10
N PRO A 85 -8.59 -1.28 -8.53
CA PRO A 85 -7.77 -2.46 -8.82
C PRO A 85 -8.25 -3.74 -8.14
N PHE A 86 -9.33 -3.72 -7.38
CA PHE A 86 -9.77 -4.85 -6.53
C PHE A 86 -10.32 -6.05 -7.31
N GLY A 87 -10.49 -5.93 -8.63
CA GLY A 87 -10.81 -7.05 -9.54
C GLY A 87 -9.58 -7.76 -10.11
N VAL A 88 -8.38 -7.26 -9.88
CA VAL A 88 -7.14 -7.84 -10.41
C VAL A 88 -6.79 -9.12 -9.64
N LYS A 89 -6.45 -10.18 -10.38
CA LYS A 89 -6.06 -11.46 -9.79
C LYS A 89 -4.68 -11.36 -9.13
N ALA A 90 -4.65 -11.60 -7.82
CA ALA A 90 -3.45 -11.52 -7.00
C ALA A 90 -3.52 -12.49 -5.81
N ASP A 91 -2.43 -12.61 -5.06
CA ASP A 91 -2.40 -13.39 -3.80
C ASP A 91 -2.73 -12.51 -2.59
N ILE A 92 -2.33 -11.26 -2.64
CA ILE A 92 -2.43 -10.29 -1.55
C ILE A 92 -3.05 -9.00 -2.07
N ILE A 93 -3.95 -8.39 -1.29
CA ILE A 93 -4.48 -7.05 -1.52
C ILE A 93 -4.13 -6.15 -0.34
N MET A 94 -3.59 -4.98 -0.67
CA MET A 94 -3.16 -3.94 0.27
C MET A 94 -3.84 -2.61 -0.06
N PRO A 95 -5.03 -2.31 0.50
CA PRO A 95 -5.63 -1.00 0.32
C PRO A 95 -4.81 0.06 1.08
N ALA A 96 -4.25 1.01 0.32
CA ALA A 96 -3.36 2.04 0.81
C ALA A 96 -3.74 3.46 0.33
N ALA A 97 -4.98 3.65 -0.15
CA ALA A 97 -5.48 4.92 -0.65
C ALA A 97 -6.19 5.72 0.46
N THR A 98 -7.50 5.74 0.43
CA THR A 98 -8.32 6.58 1.30
C THR A 98 -9.24 5.76 2.19
N GLN A 99 -9.81 6.44 3.20
CA GLN A 99 -10.84 5.84 4.06
C GLN A 99 -12.07 5.42 3.25
N ASN A 100 -12.63 4.24 3.57
CA ASN A 100 -13.81 3.65 2.91
C ASN A 100 -13.65 3.44 1.39
N ASP A 101 -12.44 3.21 0.92
CA ASP A 101 -12.14 2.90 -0.47
C ASP A 101 -12.72 1.53 -0.89
N VAL A 102 -12.72 0.56 0.04
CA VAL A 102 -13.29 -0.78 -0.16
C VAL A 102 -14.67 -0.86 0.47
N ARG A 103 -15.69 -0.94 -0.38
CA ARG A 103 -17.09 -1.14 0.00
C ARG A 103 -17.52 -2.57 -0.29
N MET A 104 -18.79 -2.90 -0.08
CA MET A 104 -19.31 -4.26 -0.27
C MET A 104 -19.14 -4.76 -1.70
N GLU A 105 -19.24 -3.89 -2.71
CA GLU A 105 -19.01 -4.29 -4.11
C GLU A 105 -17.58 -4.74 -4.35
N GLU A 106 -16.60 -3.96 -3.89
CA GLU A 106 -15.20 -4.30 -3.97
C GLU A 106 -14.88 -5.57 -3.15
N ALA A 107 -15.42 -5.67 -1.95
CA ALA A 107 -15.23 -6.84 -1.10
C ALA A 107 -15.72 -8.15 -1.75
N LYS A 108 -16.85 -8.11 -2.46
CA LYS A 108 -17.35 -9.27 -3.22
C LYS A 108 -16.40 -9.64 -4.37
N LYS A 109 -15.84 -8.66 -5.09
CA LYS A 109 -14.84 -8.89 -6.14
C LYS A 109 -13.57 -9.53 -5.57
N ILE A 110 -13.09 -9.02 -4.43
CA ILE A 110 -11.92 -9.55 -3.71
C ILE A 110 -12.15 -11.01 -3.32
N ALA A 111 -13.28 -11.33 -2.71
CA ALA A 111 -13.61 -12.69 -2.30
C ALA A 111 -13.74 -13.65 -3.50
N ALA A 112 -14.38 -13.20 -4.60
CA ALA A 112 -14.54 -13.99 -5.82
C ALA A 112 -13.19 -14.31 -6.50
N ASN A 113 -12.17 -13.47 -6.33
CA ASN A 113 -10.83 -13.68 -6.90
C ASN A 113 -9.97 -14.67 -6.11
N GLY A 114 -10.46 -15.22 -5.00
CA GLY A 114 -9.75 -16.20 -4.19
C GLY A 114 -8.49 -15.64 -3.52
N ILE A 115 -8.52 -14.37 -3.15
CA ILE A 115 -7.45 -13.69 -2.43
C ILE A 115 -7.19 -14.37 -1.08
N LYS A 116 -5.92 -14.65 -0.79
CA LYS A 116 -5.52 -15.31 0.46
C LYS A 116 -5.27 -14.35 1.61
N TYR A 117 -4.75 -13.16 1.30
CA TYR A 117 -4.38 -12.18 2.31
C TYR A 117 -4.96 -10.81 1.94
N TYR A 118 -5.70 -10.26 2.87
CA TYR A 118 -6.24 -8.91 2.80
C TYR A 118 -5.63 -8.08 3.94
N ILE A 119 -4.81 -7.08 3.63
CA ILE A 119 -3.98 -6.35 4.60
C ILE A 119 -4.34 -4.87 4.54
N GLU A 120 -5.05 -4.36 5.54
CA GLU A 120 -5.44 -2.95 5.62
C GLU A 120 -4.26 -2.06 6.01
N VAL A 121 -3.60 -1.46 5.03
CA VAL A 121 -2.44 -0.58 5.30
C VAL A 121 -2.86 0.86 5.55
N ALA A 122 -3.85 1.37 4.80
CA ALA A 122 -4.42 2.69 5.07
C ALA A 122 -5.24 2.71 6.36
N ASN A 123 -5.50 3.90 6.87
CA ASN A 123 -6.37 4.07 8.03
C ASN A 123 -7.84 3.86 7.62
N MET A 124 -8.48 2.81 8.16
CA MET A 124 -9.88 2.42 7.89
C MET A 124 -10.24 2.41 6.38
N PRO A 125 -9.50 1.67 5.53
CA PRO A 125 -9.77 1.70 4.09
C PRO A 125 -11.05 0.96 3.71
N THR A 126 -11.57 0.10 4.58
CA THR A 126 -12.72 -0.77 4.35
C THR A 126 -13.90 -0.34 5.22
N THR A 127 -15.10 -0.32 4.65
CA THR A 127 -16.31 -0.10 5.45
C THR A 127 -16.53 -1.27 6.42
N ASN A 128 -17.12 -1.00 7.58
CA ASN A 128 -17.31 -2.03 8.61
C ASN A 128 -18.09 -3.26 8.12
N GLU A 129 -19.08 -3.05 7.25
CA GLU A 129 -19.86 -4.13 6.65
C GLU A 129 -19.00 -5.00 5.72
N ALA A 130 -18.22 -4.36 4.84
CA ALA A 130 -17.31 -5.04 3.93
C ALA A 130 -16.19 -5.78 4.68
N LEU A 131 -15.67 -5.19 5.73
CA LEU A 131 -14.63 -5.82 6.56
C LEU A 131 -15.15 -7.10 7.23
N ARG A 132 -16.34 -7.06 7.82
CA ARG A 132 -16.97 -8.25 8.41
C ARG A 132 -17.18 -9.33 7.34
N PHE A 133 -17.69 -8.97 6.18
CA PHE A 133 -17.85 -9.89 5.05
C PHE A 133 -16.53 -10.56 4.64
N LEU A 134 -15.42 -9.82 4.58
CA LEU A 134 -14.10 -10.37 4.26
C LEU A 134 -13.56 -11.27 5.38
N MET A 135 -13.76 -10.90 6.64
CA MET A 135 -13.35 -11.70 7.79
C MET A 135 -14.08 -13.04 7.89
N ASP A 136 -15.31 -13.12 7.37
CA ASP A 136 -16.11 -14.35 7.35
C ASP A 136 -15.68 -15.33 6.24
N GLN A 137 -14.76 -14.93 5.34
CA GLN A 137 -14.26 -15.80 4.28
C GLN A 137 -13.28 -16.85 4.83
N LYS A 138 -13.63 -18.13 4.74
CA LYS A 138 -12.89 -19.27 5.33
C LYS A 138 -11.43 -19.38 4.89
N ASN A 139 -11.10 -18.93 3.68
CA ASN A 139 -9.79 -19.09 3.07
C ASN A 139 -9.00 -17.77 2.97
N MET A 140 -9.43 -16.73 3.68
CA MET A 140 -8.82 -15.42 3.67
C MET A 140 -8.30 -15.05 5.06
N VAL A 141 -7.08 -14.58 5.12
CA VAL A 141 -6.50 -13.96 6.31
C VAL A 141 -6.66 -12.45 6.18
N VAL A 142 -7.35 -11.84 7.13
CA VAL A 142 -7.56 -10.38 7.18
C VAL A 142 -6.70 -9.80 8.29
N ALA A 143 -5.79 -8.87 7.93
CA ALA A 143 -5.01 -8.09 8.88
C ALA A 143 -5.62 -6.68 8.98
N PRO A 144 -6.25 -6.33 10.11
CA PRO A 144 -6.94 -5.05 10.26
C PRO A 144 -5.96 -3.88 10.41
N SER A 145 -6.38 -2.69 10.01
CA SER A 145 -5.56 -1.47 9.98
C SER A 145 -4.90 -1.14 11.32
N LYS A 146 -5.59 -1.36 12.44
CA LYS A 146 -5.05 -1.11 13.79
C LYS A 146 -3.80 -1.94 14.12
N ALA A 147 -3.66 -3.11 13.52
CA ALA A 147 -2.48 -3.96 13.71
C ALA A 147 -1.39 -3.64 12.68
N VAL A 148 -1.80 -3.32 11.44
CA VAL A 148 -0.86 -3.16 10.31
C VAL A 148 -0.18 -1.80 10.32
N ASN A 149 -0.89 -0.72 10.66
CA ASN A 149 -0.37 0.66 10.56
C ASN A 149 0.13 1.24 11.89
N ALA A 150 0.42 0.40 12.86
CA ALA A 150 0.86 0.83 14.19
C ALA A 150 2.24 1.53 14.18
N GLY A 151 3.09 1.30 13.17
CA GLY A 151 4.42 1.91 13.06
C GLY A 151 4.40 3.43 13.07
N GLY A 152 3.47 4.06 12.34
CA GLY A 152 3.34 5.51 12.32
C GLY A 152 2.99 6.10 13.70
N VAL A 153 2.16 5.40 14.47
CA VAL A 153 1.82 5.81 15.85
C VAL A 153 3.03 5.70 16.77
N LEU A 154 3.85 4.67 16.60
CA LEU A 154 5.09 4.51 17.37
C LEU A 154 6.05 5.66 17.11
N VAL A 155 6.30 6.00 15.85
CA VAL A 155 7.17 7.13 15.47
C VAL A 155 6.62 8.45 16.04
N SER A 156 5.33 8.70 15.94
CA SER A 156 4.70 9.90 16.52
C SER A 156 4.87 9.95 18.05
N GLY A 157 4.78 8.81 18.73
CA GLY A 157 5.07 8.71 20.17
C GLY A 157 6.52 9.08 20.50
N LEU A 158 7.47 8.63 19.70
CA LEU A 158 8.89 8.98 19.84
C LEU A 158 9.14 10.47 19.57
N GLU A 159 8.49 11.05 18.55
CA GLU A 159 8.56 12.48 18.25
C GLU A 159 7.98 13.33 19.41
N MET A 160 6.89 12.90 20.00
CA MET A 160 6.33 13.58 21.19
C MET A 160 7.29 13.55 22.37
N SER A 161 7.97 12.41 22.63
CA SER A 161 8.98 12.28 23.67
C SER A 161 10.18 13.19 23.38
N GLN A 162 10.68 13.18 22.15
CA GLN A 162 11.77 14.06 21.71
C GLN A 162 11.45 15.53 21.92
N ASN A 163 10.23 15.94 21.54
CA ASN A 163 9.79 17.32 21.70
C ASN A 163 9.67 17.71 23.17
N SER A 164 9.19 16.79 24.01
CA SER A 164 9.11 16.99 25.48
C SER A 164 10.49 17.14 26.11
N GLU A 165 11.47 16.35 25.68
CA GLU A 165 12.84 16.37 26.18
C GLU A 165 13.70 17.48 25.54
N ARG A 166 13.17 18.20 24.54
CA ARG A 166 13.89 19.22 23.73
C ARG A 166 15.18 18.69 23.12
N TYR A 167 15.16 17.43 22.72
CA TYR A 167 16.27 16.73 22.08
C TYR A 167 16.10 16.69 20.56
N SER A 168 17.18 16.82 19.81
CA SER A 168 17.15 16.71 18.34
C SER A 168 17.77 15.38 17.91
N TRP A 169 17.00 14.61 17.15
CA TRP A 169 17.49 13.37 16.57
C TRP A 169 18.43 13.62 15.40
N THR A 170 19.23 12.62 15.07
CA THR A 170 20.08 12.64 13.87
C THR A 170 19.22 12.59 12.61
N CYS A 171 19.75 13.10 11.48
CA CYS A 171 19.08 13.00 10.17
C CYS A 171 18.63 11.58 9.82
N LEU A 172 19.38 10.57 10.25
CA LEU A 172 19.06 9.16 9.99
C LEU A 172 17.73 8.74 10.61
N LEU A 173 17.40 9.22 11.80
CA LEU A 173 16.11 8.96 12.45
C LEU A 173 14.97 9.73 11.82
N TYR A 174 15.20 10.96 11.35
CA TYR A 174 14.18 11.74 10.64
C TYR A 174 13.84 11.20 9.25
N THR A 175 14.77 10.50 8.61
CA THR A 175 14.57 9.93 7.27
C THR A 175 14.04 8.50 7.30
N SER A 176 14.00 7.86 8.48
CA SER A 176 13.34 6.56 8.63
C SER A 176 11.83 6.77 8.54
N ASP A 177 11.25 6.34 7.42
CA ASP A 177 9.80 6.33 7.24
C ASP A 177 9.16 5.38 8.27
N ALA A 178 7.95 5.70 8.71
CA ALA A 178 7.14 4.84 9.58
C ALA A 178 6.89 3.43 9.00
N ALA A 179 7.14 3.24 7.70
CA ALA A 179 7.13 1.96 7.01
C ALA A 179 8.50 1.26 6.96
N ASP A 180 9.59 1.90 7.44
CA ASP A 180 10.92 1.31 7.47
C ASP A 180 11.14 0.58 8.80
N ASP A 181 10.97 -0.74 8.79
CA ASP A 181 11.17 -1.64 9.94
C ASP A 181 12.62 -1.68 10.49
N ARG A 182 13.49 -0.77 10.06
CA ARG A 182 14.87 -0.70 10.52
C ARG A 182 15.06 -0.01 11.86
N ILE A 183 14.00 0.37 12.54
CA ILE A 183 14.09 0.71 13.97
C ILE A 183 14.08 -0.61 14.75
N SER A 184 15.16 -1.39 14.64
CA SER A 184 15.50 -2.37 15.66
C SER A 184 15.96 -1.56 16.86
N VAL A 185 15.18 -1.58 17.91
CA VAL A 185 15.60 -1.10 19.23
C VAL A 185 16.53 -2.19 19.77
N ASP A 186 17.87 -2.01 19.61
CA ASP A 186 18.86 -2.74 20.38
C ASP A 186 18.87 -2.23 21.83
#